data_323f122f95d8cee713c05df800649d98
#
_entry.id   323f122f95d8cee713c05df800649d98
#
_cell.length_a   1.000
_cell.length_b   1.000
_cell.length_c   1.000
_cell.angle_alpha   90.00
_cell.angle_beta   90.00
_cell.angle_gamma   90.00
#
_symmetry.space_group_name_H-M   'P 1'
#
loop_
_entity.id
_entity.type
_entity.pdbx_description
1 polymer ?
#
loop_
_entity_poly.entity_id
_entity_poly.type
_entity_poly.pdbx_seq_one_letter_code
_entity_poly.pdbx_strand_id
1 'polypeptide(L)'
;MSIRLIIVLLMLCWMSPPLSAAGNGPDNPNIQYLGRWDFSTPLKPRTGWPGTGMVVAFEGTSIRASFTEDNSNNRLLVSVDDRAPVTFRLARGTSTVVLAQGLTDTVHRLRIVKKTEGCCGALNFSFLGFQLDAGKNLVAPPARPPLRLEVYGDSHAAGYSAECNCNSQDTAYKNAAYAYPALLASLLNAEVNNQSWSGIGIYNGYATKTMPEVFDRTLQSNVSPLWTFAAYTPDAVVINLGDNDVIKGATKDQIKTAMRAFVSSRLRPRYPAAHIVLAASYGWSYSESANYVGEIAAELQAAGDTNVSSVRMPWLSGQEHRVYCEQAGHANILAAHIAPRMGLQTPTPSPLSCLPNPETVTNGTLERDTLPSDPGADGWRTFVSRGTAVLLSGSAQSGARYVQLNPKGGYAGMYQATDAIPGRWYTASAWLRKSGSGTGTARLRLEFRDQAQNLISEQVVTPLVGTAWTQALVSGRVPAGSWHVRVVAVSDSGAVIDVDTLALAASD
;
A
#
# COMPACT_ATOMS: atom_id res chain seq x y z
N MET A 1 -59.23 17.76 62.03
CA MET A 1 -59.57 16.71 61.04
C MET A 1 -58.48 16.75 59.97
N SER A 2 -57.43 15.91 60.13
CA SER A 2 -56.30 15.92 59.23
C SER A 2 -56.38 14.72 58.30
N ILE A 3 -56.55 14.96 57.00
CA ILE A 3 -56.63 13.93 55.97
C ILE A 3 -55.17 13.59 55.57
N ARG A 4 -54.72 12.36 55.86
CA ARG A 4 -53.47 11.80 55.39
C ARG A 4 -53.66 11.24 53.99
N LEU A 5 -52.98 11.85 53.02
CA LEU A 5 -52.88 11.38 51.62
C LEU A 5 -51.84 10.24 51.57
N ILE A 6 -52.29 9.03 51.26
CA ILE A 6 -51.40 7.87 51.00
C ILE A 6 -51.10 7.85 49.52
N ILE A 7 -49.83 8.16 49.17
CA ILE A 7 -49.30 8.01 47.80
C ILE A 7 -48.82 6.57 47.64
N VAL A 8 -49.55 5.79 46.86
CA VAL A 8 -49.13 4.45 46.45
C VAL A 8 -48.20 4.59 45.23
N LEU A 9 -46.92 4.36 45.43
CA LEU A 9 -45.92 4.32 44.34
C LEU A 9 -46.03 2.97 43.61
N LEU A 10 -46.65 2.95 42.44
CA LEU A 10 -46.62 1.82 41.53
C LEU A 10 -45.24 1.77 40.87
N MET A 11 -44.39 0.85 41.34
CA MET A 11 -43.17 0.46 40.62
C MET A 11 -43.60 -0.33 39.36
N LEU A 12 -43.58 0.34 38.20
CA LEU A 12 -43.61 -0.34 36.91
C LEU A 12 -42.24 -1.01 36.71
N CYS A 13 -42.17 -2.31 36.96
CA CYS A 13 -41.06 -3.15 36.55
C CYS A 13 -41.09 -3.22 35.02
N TRP A 14 -40.23 -2.46 34.36
CA TRP A 14 -39.97 -2.63 32.95
C TRP A 14 -39.27 -3.98 32.78
N MET A 15 -40.01 -5.01 32.49
CA MET A 15 -39.48 -6.26 31.97
C MET A 15 -38.98 -5.94 30.55
N SER A 16 -37.66 -5.75 30.38
CA SER A 16 -37.03 -5.82 29.08
C SER A 16 -37.40 -7.18 28.47
N PRO A 17 -37.90 -7.21 27.23
CA PRO A 17 -38.15 -8.50 26.58
C PRO A 17 -36.83 -9.27 26.55
N PRO A 18 -36.88 -10.62 26.77
CA PRO A 18 -35.68 -11.42 26.64
C PRO A 18 -35.10 -11.17 25.22
N LEU A 19 -33.82 -10.78 25.12
CA LEU A 19 -33.13 -10.81 23.85
C LEU A 19 -33.28 -12.24 23.31
N SER A 20 -34.12 -12.39 22.29
CA SER A 20 -34.17 -13.63 21.52
C SER A 20 -32.74 -13.87 21.07
N ALA A 21 -32.17 -15.02 21.40
CA ALA A 21 -30.85 -15.39 20.89
C ALA A 21 -30.91 -15.28 19.36
N ALA A 22 -30.24 -14.27 18.80
CA ALA A 22 -30.21 -14.08 17.37
C ALA A 22 -29.62 -15.37 16.77
N GLY A 23 -30.32 -15.98 15.80
CA GLY A 23 -29.79 -17.15 15.11
C GLY A 23 -28.44 -16.81 14.46
N ASN A 24 -27.64 -17.80 14.10
CA ASN A 24 -26.34 -17.56 13.43
C ASN A 24 -26.49 -17.19 11.94
N GLY A 25 -27.64 -16.58 11.58
CA GLY A 25 -27.95 -16.07 10.24
C GLY A 25 -27.18 -14.79 9.87
N PRO A 26 -27.31 -14.36 8.62
CA PRO A 26 -26.62 -13.16 8.13
C PRO A 26 -27.03 -11.86 8.82
N ASP A 27 -28.18 -11.83 9.46
CA ASP A 27 -28.75 -10.70 10.22
C ASP A 27 -28.28 -10.65 11.68
N ASN A 28 -27.42 -11.59 12.12
CA ASN A 28 -26.90 -11.58 13.48
C ASN A 28 -26.03 -10.32 13.71
N PRO A 29 -26.33 -9.50 14.74
CA PRO A 29 -25.61 -8.26 15.00
C PRO A 29 -24.13 -8.47 15.41
N ASN A 30 -23.75 -9.68 15.77
CA ASN A 30 -22.37 -10.04 16.09
C ASN A 30 -21.52 -10.35 14.85
N ILE A 31 -22.05 -10.16 13.63
CA ILE A 31 -21.28 -10.24 12.40
C ILE A 31 -20.82 -8.84 12.00
N GLN A 32 -19.52 -8.60 12.04
CA GLN A 32 -18.93 -7.38 11.48
C GLN A 32 -18.64 -7.58 9.99
N TYR A 33 -19.48 -7.04 9.14
CA TYR A 33 -19.24 -6.99 7.70
C TYR A 33 -18.13 -5.97 7.38
N LEU A 34 -17.21 -6.34 6.49
CA LEU A 34 -16.10 -5.53 6.00
C LEU A 34 -16.30 -5.23 4.52
N GLY A 35 -16.11 -3.97 4.12
CA GLY A 35 -16.32 -3.56 2.74
C GLY A 35 -17.80 -3.39 2.39
N ARG A 36 -18.11 -3.34 1.09
CA ARG A 36 -19.45 -3.08 0.60
C ARG A 36 -20.24 -4.37 0.41
N TRP A 37 -21.41 -4.41 1.03
CA TRP A 37 -22.37 -5.52 0.96
C TRP A 37 -23.75 -5.02 0.53
N ASP A 38 -24.41 -5.77 -0.30
CA ASP A 38 -25.81 -5.57 -0.71
C ASP A 38 -26.73 -6.38 0.22
N PHE A 39 -27.46 -5.68 1.09
CA PHE A 39 -28.44 -6.23 2.00
C PHE A 39 -29.88 -6.11 1.48
N SER A 40 -30.10 -5.92 0.18
CA SER A 40 -31.45 -5.90 -0.41
C SER A 40 -32.23 -7.18 -0.12
N THR A 41 -31.51 -8.27 0.14
CA THR A 41 -32.06 -9.51 0.69
C THR A 41 -31.34 -9.80 2.02
N PRO A 42 -31.90 -9.38 3.18
CA PRO A 42 -31.19 -9.40 4.45
C PRO A 42 -30.63 -10.75 4.88
N LEU A 43 -31.33 -11.85 4.58
CA LEU A 43 -30.90 -13.21 4.91
C LEU A 43 -30.01 -13.85 3.81
N LYS A 44 -29.66 -13.06 2.78
CA LYS A 44 -28.77 -13.49 1.69
C LYS A 44 -27.94 -12.30 1.18
N PRO A 45 -27.18 -11.59 2.03
CA PRO A 45 -26.38 -10.46 1.60
C PRO A 45 -25.32 -10.92 0.59
N ARG A 46 -25.00 -9.99 -0.35
CA ARG A 46 -24.06 -10.23 -1.45
C ARG A 46 -22.91 -9.26 -1.43
N THR A 47 -21.75 -9.70 -1.86
CA THR A 47 -20.59 -8.84 -2.09
C THR A 47 -19.82 -9.25 -3.34
N GLY A 48 -19.05 -8.32 -3.90
CA GLY A 48 -18.28 -8.53 -5.13
C GLY A 48 -16.90 -7.86 -5.14
N TRP A 49 -16.71 -6.79 -4.39
CA TRP A 49 -15.44 -6.07 -4.35
C TRP A 49 -14.33 -6.91 -3.67
N PRO A 50 -13.04 -6.76 -4.07
CA PRO A 50 -11.93 -7.46 -3.43
C PRO A 50 -11.74 -6.98 -1.98
N GLY A 51 -11.29 -7.86 -1.10
CA GLY A 51 -11.04 -7.52 0.29
C GLY A 51 -12.29 -7.43 1.18
N THR A 52 -13.50 -7.53 0.61
CA THR A 52 -14.74 -7.61 1.40
C THR A 52 -14.75 -8.88 2.24
N GLY A 53 -15.44 -8.86 3.36
CA GLY A 53 -15.41 -10.01 4.26
C GLY A 53 -16.23 -9.84 5.53
N MET A 54 -15.87 -10.61 6.55
CA MET A 54 -16.55 -10.62 7.85
C MET A 54 -15.56 -10.92 8.97
N VAL A 55 -15.84 -10.35 10.14
CA VAL A 55 -15.21 -10.73 11.42
C VAL A 55 -16.29 -11.15 12.38
N VAL A 56 -16.10 -12.28 13.04
CA VAL A 56 -16.98 -12.78 14.10
C VAL A 56 -16.15 -13.32 15.26
N ALA A 57 -16.75 -13.30 16.45
CA ALA A 57 -16.30 -14.11 17.58
C ALA A 57 -17.38 -15.17 17.85
N PHE A 58 -16.96 -16.39 18.15
CA PHE A 58 -17.85 -17.52 18.34
C PHE A 58 -17.37 -18.45 19.44
N GLU A 59 -18.32 -19.14 20.10
CA GLU A 59 -18.05 -20.18 21.08
C GLU A 59 -18.03 -21.56 20.41
N GLY A 60 -17.27 -22.50 20.96
CA GLY A 60 -17.29 -23.91 20.58
C GLY A 60 -16.02 -24.40 19.95
N THR A 61 -16.09 -25.61 19.38
CA THR A 61 -14.93 -26.33 18.83
C THR A 61 -14.88 -26.33 17.31
N SER A 62 -15.96 -25.85 16.66
CA SER A 62 -16.07 -25.82 15.19
C SER A 62 -16.96 -24.67 14.71
N ILE A 63 -16.70 -24.24 13.46
CA ILE A 63 -17.53 -23.29 12.75
C ILE A 63 -17.58 -23.64 11.26
N ARG A 64 -18.79 -23.59 10.71
CA ARG A 64 -19.06 -23.74 9.27
C ARG A 64 -19.75 -22.48 8.78
N ALA A 65 -19.64 -22.22 7.47
CA ALA A 65 -20.41 -21.17 6.82
C ALA A 65 -21.02 -21.65 5.52
N SER A 66 -22.22 -21.17 5.21
CA SER A 66 -22.92 -21.48 3.96
C SER A 66 -22.85 -20.29 3.02
N PHE A 67 -22.57 -20.56 1.75
CA PHE A 67 -22.43 -19.57 0.68
C PHE A 67 -23.18 -20.03 -0.57
N THR A 68 -23.54 -19.06 -1.42
CA THR A 68 -24.02 -19.35 -2.78
C THR A 68 -23.16 -18.59 -3.76
N GLU A 69 -22.71 -19.25 -4.81
CA GLU A 69 -21.90 -18.71 -5.88
C GLU A 69 -22.30 -19.31 -7.25
N ASP A 70 -22.11 -18.52 -8.33
CA ASP A 70 -22.57 -18.91 -9.67
C ASP A 70 -21.55 -19.69 -10.49
N ASN A 71 -20.24 -19.55 -10.23
CA ASN A 71 -19.20 -20.02 -11.18
C ASN A 71 -17.96 -20.69 -10.56
N SER A 72 -17.87 -20.88 -9.27
CA SER A 72 -16.71 -21.50 -8.56
C SER A 72 -15.38 -20.73 -8.69
N ASN A 73 -15.42 -19.43 -8.94
CA ASN A 73 -14.21 -18.62 -9.12
C ASN A 73 -13.81 -17.81 -7.88
N ASN A 74 -14.74 -17.65 -6.92
CA ASN A 74 -14.42 -16.95 -5.69
C ASN A 74 -13.58 -17.81 -4.75
N ARG A 75 -12.59 -17.15 -4.16
CA ARG A 75 -11.74 -17.70 -3.10
C ARG A 75 -11.82 -16.80 -1.87
N LEU A 76 -11.93 -17.44 -0.72
CA LEU A 76 -11.95 -16.79 0.59
C LEU A 76 -10.66 -17.14 1.32
N LEU A 77 -10.04 -16.13 1.93
CA LEU A 77 -8.97 -16.31 2.91
C LEU A 77 -9.57 -16.28 4.30
N VAL A 78 -9.36 -17.33 5.08
CA VAL A 78 -9.96 -17.52 6.40
C VAL A 78 -8.85 -17.69 7.43
N SER A 79 -8.87 -16.87 8.47
CA SER A 79 -8.01 -17.02 9.64
C SER A 79 -8.84 -17.20 10.90
N VAL A 80 -8.37 -18.07 11.78
CA VAL A 80 -8.97 -18.33 13.11
C VAL A 80 -7.91 -18.04 14.15
N ASP A 81 -8.21 -17.14 15.05
CA ASP A 81 -7.27 -16.61 16.03
C ASP A 81 -5.97 -16.15 15.34
N ASP A 82 -4.81 -16.51 15.86
CA ASP A 82 -3.50 -16.17 15.31
C ASP A 82 -2.93 -17.27 14.39
N ARG A 83 -3.78 -18.22 13.94
CA ARG A 83 -3.32 -19.29 13.04
C ARG A 83 -3.10 -18.78 11.64
N ALA A 84 -2.20 -19.46 10.91
CA ALA A 84 -1.96 -19.18 9.50
C ALA A 84 -3.26 -19.26 8.70
N PRO A 85 -3.54 -18.27 7.82
CA PRO A 85 -4.77 -18.24 7.05
C PRO A 85 -4.84 -19.37 6.02
N VAL A 86 -6.05 -19.88 5.78
CA VAL A 86 -6.33 -20.96 4.82
C VAL A 86 -7.21 -20.42 3.69
N THR A 87 -6.90 -20.79 2.47
CA THR A 87 -7.70 -20.42 1.28
C THR A 87 -8.78 -21.49 1.02
N PHE A 88 -10.03 -21.05 0.93
CA PHE A 88 -11.17 -21.86 0.51
C PHE A 88 -11.67 -21.41 -0.86
N ARG A 89 -11.85 -22.35 -1.78
CA ARG A 89 -12.56 -22.10 -3.04
C ARG A 89 -14.04 -22.40 -2.85
N LEU A 90 -14.90 -21.45 -3.21
CA LEU A 90 -16.35 -21.68 -3.17
C LEU A 90 -16.77 -22.58 -4.33
N ALA A 91 -17.66 -23.53 -4.07
CA ALA A 91 -18.26 -24.36 -5.11
C ALA A 91 -19.44 -23.65 -5.76
N ARG A 92 -19.69 -23.96 -7.03
CA ARG A 92 -20.89 -23.47 -7.73
C ARG A 92 -22.17 -23.96 -7.03
N GLY A 93 -23.15 -23.09 -6.96
CA GLY A 93 -24.40 -23.34 -6.23
C GLY A 93 -24.26 -23.01 -4.74
N THR A 94 -25.12 -23.61 -3.93
CA THR A 94 -25.08 -23.47 -2.49
C THR A 94 -24.18 -24.54 -1.89
N SER A 95 -23.23 -24.13 -1.06
CA SER A 95 -22.30 -25.02 -0.38
C SER A 95 -22.07 -24.58 1.06
N THR A 96 -21.84 -25.55 1.94
CA THR A 96 -21.40 -25.32 3.32
C THR A 96 -19.95 -25.74 3.46
N VAL A 97 -19.12 -24.83 3.94
CA VAL A 97 -17.67 -25.03 4.11
C VAL A 97 -17.35 -25.12 5.60
N VAL A 98 -16.58 -26.14 6.00
CA VAL A 98 -16.00 -26.22 7.34
C VAL A 98 -14.84 -25.23 7.43
N LEU A 99 -15.00 -24.13 8.15
CA LEU A 99 -13.98 -23.09 8.25
C LEU A 99 -12.93 -23.41 9.31
N ALA A 100 -13.36 -24.04 10.40
CA ALA A 100 -12.50 -24.57 11.44
C ALA A 100 -13.17 -25.72 12.18
N GLN A 101 -12.37 -26.62 12.73
CA GLN A 101 -12.81 -27.73 13.59
C GLN A 101 -11.66 -28.19 14.49
N GLY A 102 -12.00 -28.91 15.57
CA GLY A 102 -11.02 -29.41 16.54
C GLY A 102 -10.34 -28.32 17.32
N LEU A 103 -11.05 -27.22 17.55
CA LEU A 103 -10.61 -26.12 18.42
C LEU A 103 -10.86 -26.52 19.89
N THR A 104 -10.29 -25.73 20.82
CA THR A 104 -10.70 -25.81 22.25
C THR A 104 -12.13 -25.29 22.42
N ASP A 105 -12.85 -25.75 23.42
CA ASP A 105 -14.21 -25.23 23.69
C ASP A 105 -14.13 -23.89 24.44
N THR A 106 -13.83 -22.84 23.71
CA THR A 106 -13.69 -21.46 24.19
C THR A 106 -14.24 -20.47 23.16
N VAL A 107 -14.06 -19.18 23.41
CA VAL A 107 -14.33 -18.13 22.40
C VAL A 107 -13.17 -18.05 21.42
N HIS A 108 -13.50 -18.08 20.14
CA HIS A 108 -12.55 -17.94 19.02
C HIS A 108 -12.92 -16.76 18.16
N ARG A 109 -11.93 -16.21 17.46
CA ARG A 109 -12.08 -15.12 16.48
C ARG A 109 -11.87 -15.67 15.08
N LEU A 110 -12.83 -15.41 14.19
CA LEU A 110 -12.76 -15.76 12.79
C LEU A 110 -12.75 -14.49 11.94
N ARG A 111 -11.86 -14.44 10.96
CA ARG A 111 -11.86 -13.44 9.89
C ARG A 111 -11.97 -14.14 8.54
N ILE A 112 -12.90 -13.69 7.71
CA ILE A 112 -13.09 -14.14 6.34
C ILE A 112 -12.86 -12.94 5.43
N VAL A 113 -12.03 -13.09 4.38
CA VAL A 113 -11.78 -12.06 3.39
C VAL A 113 -11.94 -12.64 1.99
N LYS A 114 -12.70 -11.97 1.13
CA LYS A 114 -12.75 -12.26 -0.30
C LYS A 114 -11.38 -12.00 -0.93
N LYS A 115 -10.71 -13.07 -1.31
CA LYS A 115 -9.36 -13.04 -1.88
C LYS A 115 -9.34 -12.52 -3.32
N THR A 116 -10.38 -12.83 -4.08
CA THR A 116 -10.53 -12.56 -5.51
C THR A 116 -11.29 -11.27 -5.80
N GLU A 117 -11.12 -10.75 -7.00
CA GLU A 117 -11.85 -9.60 -7.53
C GLU A 117 -12.84 -10.03 -8.63
N GLY A 118 -13.68 -9.11 -9.10
CA GLY A 118 -14.72 -9.38 -10.09
C GLY A 118 -14.24 -9.61 -11.52
N CYS A 119 -12.96 -9.30 -11.86
CA CYS A 119 -12.43 -9.73 -13.14
C CYS A 119 -12.33 -11.26 -13.20
N CYS A 120 -12.25 -11.81 -14.39
CA CYS A 120 -11.92 -13.22 -14.63
C CYS A 120 -12.95 -14.18 -14.01
N GLY A 121 -14.20 -13.71 -13.87
CA GLY A 121 -15.34 -14.49 -13.45
C GLY A 121 -15.55 -14.66 -11.95
N ALA A 122 -14.68 -14.13 -11.08
CA ALA A 122 -14.89 -14.17 -9.63
C ALA A 122 -15.81 -13.04 -9.17
N LEU A 123 -17.04 -13.02 -9.65
CA LEU A 123 -18.02 -11.95 -9.44
C LEU A 123 -18.55 -11.89 -7.99
N ASN A 124 -19.85 -11.85 -7.83
CA ASN A 124 -20.50 -11.80 -6.53
C ASN A 124 -20.65 -13.19 -5.93
N PHE A 125 -20.65 -13.26 -4.60
CA PHE A 125 -21.17 -14.40 -3.86
C PHE A 125 -22.12 -13.91 -2.75
N SER A 126 -22.98 -14.82 -2.27
CA SER A 126 -23.87 -14.55 -1.17
C SER A 126 -23.49 -15.36 0.06
N PHE A 127 -23.66 -14.76 1.23
CA PHE A 127 -23.52 -15.42 2.53
C PHE A 127 -24.90 -15.81 3.07
N LEU A 128 -25.02 -17.02 3.64
CA LEU A 128 -26.28 -17.61 4.12
C LEU A 128 -26.30 -17.86 5.62
N GLY A 129 -25.19 -17.65 6.32
CA GLY A 129 -25.09 -17.81 7.76
C GLY A 129 -24.02 -18.79 8.21
N PHE A 130 -23.77 -18.78 9.53
CA PHE A 130 -22.85 -19.70 10.20
C PHE A 130 -23.59 -20.86 10.84
N GLN A 131 -22.87 -21.97 11.02
CA GLN A 131 -23.30 -23.13 11.78
C GLN A 131 -22.22 -23.43 12.82
N LEU A 132 -22.62 -23.45 14.09
CA LEU A 132 -21.79 -23.71 15.25
C LEU A 132 -22.15 -25.04 15.90
N ASP A 133 -21.37 -25.45 16.88
CA ASP A 133 -21.70 -26.59 17.72
C ASP A 133 -23.03 -26.37 18.44
N ALA A 134 -23.70 -27.46 18.83
CA ALA A 134 -25.02 -27.39 19.50
C ALA A 134 -24.95 -26.54 20.77
N GLY A 135 -25.85 -25.56 20.90
CA GLY A 135 -25.94 -24.65 22.04
C GLY A 135 -24.89 -23.53 22.06
N LYS A 136 -24.02 -23.41 21.02
CA LYS A 136 -23.03 -22.35 20.89
C LYS A 136 -23.52 -21.20 20.01
N ASN A 137 -23.01 -20.00 20.26
CA ASN A 137 -23.49 -18.77 19.64
C ASN A 137 -22.34 -17.91 19.11
N LEU A 138 -22.68 -17.00 18.20
CA LEU A 138 -21.83 -15.85 17.92
C LEU A 138 -21.90 -14.90 19.13
N VAL A 139 -20.75 -14.44 19.58
CA VAL A 139 -20.63 -13.47 20.68
C VAL A 139 -20.13 -12.13 20.16
N ALA A 140 -20.07 -11.12 21.01
CA ALA A 140 -19.64 -9.78 20.62
C ALA A 140 -18.27 -9.84 19.94
N PRO A 141 -18.14 -9.35 18.70
CA PRO A 141 -16.88 -9.34 17.97
C PRO A 141 -15.91 -8.31 18.57
N PRO A 142 -14.61 -8.37 18.23
CA PRO A 142 -13.65 -7.35 18.61
C PRO A 142 -14.10 -5.94 18.18
N ALA A 143 -13.67 -4.92 18.88
CA ALA A 143 -13.92 -3.53 18.47
C ALA A 143 -13.34 -3.29 17.07
N ARG A 144 -14.05 -2.47 16.26
CA ARG A 144 -13.53 -2.06 14.97
C ARG A 144 -12.30 -1.16 15.13
N PRO A 145 -11.33 -1.23 14.20
CA PRO A 145 -10.25 -0.27 14.14
C PRO A 145 -10.78 1.18 14.12
N PRO A 146 -10.08 2.12 14.77
CA PRO A 146 -10.54 3.51 14.85
C PRO A 146 -10.44 4.27 13.53
N LEU A 147 -9.46 3.93 12.69
CA LEU A 147 -9.20 4.58 11.40
C LEU A 147 -9.93 3.85 10.28
N ARG A 148 -10.43 4.61 9.31
CA ARG A 148 -11.13 4.09 8.13
C ARG A 148 -10.46 4.59 6.86
N LEU A 149 -10.17 3.65 5.97
CA LEU A 149 -9.56 3.91 4.67
C LEU A 149 -10.50 3.49 3.55
N GLU A 150 -10.48 4.23 2.45
CA GLU A 150 -11.08 3.78 1.20
C GLU A 150 -10.05 3.84 0.08
N VAL A 151 -10.01 2.82 -0.77
CA VAL A 151 -9.06 2.74 -1.88
C VAL A 151 -9.83 2.58 -3.18
N TYR A 152 -9.53 3.44 -4.14
CA TYR A 152 -9.94 3.32 -5.53
C TYR A 152 -8.72 2.97 -6.37
N GLY A 153 -8.70 1.78 -6.97
CA GLY A 153 -7.53 1.27 -7.66
C GLY A 153 -7.85 0.30 -8.78
N ASP A 154 -6.81 -0.15 -9.41
CA ASP A 154 -6.82 -1.13 -10.49
C ASP A 154 -6.39 -2.53 -10.04
N SER A 155 -5.73 -3.29 -10.92
CA SER A 155 -5.22 -4.64 -10.64
C SER A 155 -4.24 -4.69 -9.47
N HIS A 156 -3.44 -3.64 -9.28
CA HIS A 156 -2.45 -3.61 -8.21
C HIS A 156 -3.13 -3.56 -6.83
N ALA A 157 -4.15 -2.73 -6.68
CA ALA A 157 -4.92 -2.65 -5.45
C ALA A 157 -5.88 -3.83 -5.26
N ALA A 158 -6.33 -4.45 -6.34
CA ALA A 158 -7.16 -5.66 -6.29
C ALA A 158 -6.38 -6.92 -5.88
N GLY A 159 -5.04 -6.89 -5.91
CA GLY A 159 -4.19 -8.05 -5.63
C GLY A 159 -4.13 -9.05 -6.79
N TYR A 160 -4.25 -8.57 -8.04
CA TYR A 160 -4.08 -9.39 -9.23
C TYR A 160 -2.65 -9.95 -9.27
N SER A 161 -2.52 -11.26 -9.42
CA SER A 161 -1.24 -11.98 -9.43
C SER A 161 -0.34 -11.76 -8.18
N ALA A 162 -0.90 -11.34 -7.04
CA ALA A 162 -0.11 -11.05 -5.84
C ALA A 162 0.66 -12.26 -5.28
N GLU A 163 0.27 -13.48 -5.66
CA GLU A 163 0.92 -14.73 -5.22
C GLU A 163 1.80 -15.37 -6.30
N CYS A 164 2.05 -14.69 -7.42
CA CYS A 164 3.00 -15.14 -8.43
C CYS A 164 3.68 -13.96 -9.12
N ASN A 165 4.92 -14.16 -9.54
CA ASN A 165 5.57 -13.24 -10.48
C ASN A 165 5.08 -13.57 -11.91
N CYS A 166 3.84 -13.22 -12.22
CA CYS A 166 3.19 -13.57 -13.47
C CYS A 166 2.06 -12.60 -13.80
N ASN A 167 1.53 -12.67 -15.02
CA ASN A 167 0.34 -11.97 -15.46
C ASN A 167 -0.79 -13.00 -15.72
N SER A 168 -1.30 -13.58 -14.64
CA SER A 168 -2.27 -14.69 -14.74
C SER A 168 -3.67 -14.27 -14.36
N GLN A 169 -4.64 -14.66 -15.20
CA GLN A 169 -6.06 -14.54 -14.90
C GLN A 169 -6.57 -15.61 -13.91
N ASP A 170 -5.75 -16.63 -13.58
CA ASP A 170 -6.16 -17.66 -12.62
C ASP A 170 -6.41 -17.02 -11.25
N THR A 171 -7.61 -17.28 -10.73
CA THR A 171 -8.03 -16.80 -9.41
C THR A 171 -7.20 -17.39 -8.26
N ALA A 172 -6.42 -18.45 -8.51
CA ALA A 172 -5.50 -19.01 -7.51
C ALA A 172 -4.42 -18.00 -7.08
N TYR A 173 -3.92 -17.21 -8.02
CA TYR A 173 -2.83 -16.26 -7.78
C TYR A 173 -3.30 -14.87 -7.32
N LYS A 174 -4.61 -14.62 -7.26
CA LYS A 174 -5.15 -13.34 -6.79
C LYS A 174 -5.27 -13.33 -5.29
N ASN A 175 -4.87 -12.22 -4.65
CA ASN A 175 -5.02 -12.09 -3.21
C ASN A 175 -5.15 -10.63 -2.73
N ALA A 176 -6.38 -10.19 -2.56
CA ALA A 176 -6.68 -8.85 -2.03
C ALA A 176 -6.22 -8.65 -0.57
N ALA A 177 -6.08 -9.73 0.22
CA ALA A 177 -5.56 -9.63 1.58
C ALA A 177 -4.03 -9.41 1.62
N TYR A 178 -3.33 -9.70 0.52
CA TYR A 178 -1.91 -9.45 0.34
C TYR A 178 -1.63 -8.25 -0.58
N ALA A 179 -2.66 -7.57 -1.04
CA ALA A 179 -2.53 -6.31 -1.74
C ALA A 179 -2.29 -5.15 -0.77
N TYR A 180 -1.63 -4.09 -1.26
CA TYR A 180 -1.25 -2.96 -0.43
C TYR A 180 -2.41 -2.30 0.35
N PRO A 181 -3.68 -2.28 -0.11
CA PRO A 181 -4.77 -1.72 0.70
C PRO A 181 -4.98 -2.45 2.02
N ALA A 182 -4.96 -3.78 2.01
CA ALA A 182 -5.11 -4.57 3.23
C ALA A 182 -3.88 -4.49 4.14
N LEU A 183 -2.68 -4.47 3.55
CA LEU A 183 -1.42 -4.33 4.30
C LEU A 183 -1.29 -2.94 4.92
N LEU A 184 -1.68 -1.89 4.20
CA LEU A 184 -1.76 -0.50 4.69
C LEU A 184 -2.72 -0.40 5.88
N ALA A 185 -3.92 -0.99 5.75
CA ALA A 185 -4.90 -1.02 6.83
C ALA A 185 -4.35 -1.72 8.09
N SER A 186 -3.60 -2.82 7.90
CA SER A 186 -2.91 -3.50 9.01
C SER A 186 -1.87 -2.62 9.68
N LEU A 187 -1.02 -1.94 8.92
CA LEU A 187 0.02 -1.05 9.44
C LEU A 187 -0.56 0.12 10.23
N LEU A 188 -1.68 0.68 9.78
CA LEU A 188 -2.32 1.84 10.39
C LEU A 188 -3.37 1.49 11.45
N ASN A 189 -3.57 0.20 11.77
CA ASN A 189 -4.70 -0.26 12.59
C ASN A 189 -6.02 0.34 12.09
N ALA A 190 -6.32 0.14 10.80
CA ALA A 190 -7.46 0.70 10.11
C ALA A 190 -8.40 -0.38 9.56
N GLU A 191 -9.65 0.00 9.32
CA GLU A 191 -10.57 -0.72 8.43
C GLU A 191 -10.40 -0.17 7.01
N VAL A 192 -10.52 -1.00 5.96
CA VAL A 192 -10.41 -0.56 4.57
C VAL A 192 -11.55 -1.06 3.71
N ASN A 193 -12.13 -0.16 2.93
CA ASN A 193 -12.97 -0.45 1.78
C ASN A 193 -12.12 -0.39 0.51
N ASN A 194 -12.01 -1.50 -0.21
CA ASN A 194 -11.21 -1.60 -1.43
C ASN A 194 -12.10 -1.69 -2.67
N GLN A 195 -12.26 -0.59 -3.39
CA GLN A 195 -12.98 -0.48 -4.64
C GLN A 195 -12.00 -0.54 -5.82
N SER A 196 -11.43 -1.71 -6.06
CA SER A 196 -10.46 -1.92 -7.12
C SER A 196 -10.94 -2.92 -8.15
N TRP A 197 -10.54 -2.69 -9.40
CA TRP A 197 -10.95 -3.52 -10.53
C TRP A 197 -9.81 -3.60 -11.55
N SER A 198 -9.34 -4.81 -11.86
CA SER A 198 -8.27 -5.02 -12.84
C SER A 198 -8.63 -4.46 -14.21
N GLY A 199 -7.70 -3.70 -14.76
CA GLY A 199 -7.85 -3.08 -16.07
C GLY A 199 -8.66 -1.78 -16.09
N ILE A 200 -9.19 -1.33 -14.94
CA ILE A 200 -9.95 -0.07 -14.87
C ILE A 200 -9.01 1.14 -14.89
N GLY A 201 -9.41 2.20 -15.54
CA GLY A 201 -8.74 3.49 -15.50
C GLY A 201 -9.65 4.59 -14.98
N ILE A 202 -9.11 5.81 -14.97
CA ILE A 202 -9.85 7.00 -14.56
C ILE A 202 -10.58 7.65 -15.76
N TYR A 203 -10.02 7.56 -16.95
CA TYR A 203 -10.53 8.09 -18.21
C TYR A 203 -10.86 6.98 -19.21
N ASN A 204 -9.97 6.00 -19.36
CA ASN A 204 -10.16 4.78 -20.16
C ASN A 204 -9.41 3.61 -19.52
N GLY A 205 -9.38 2.43 -20.14
CA GLY A 205 -8.68 1.26 -19.62
C GLY A 205 -8.97 0.01 -20.42
N TYR A 206 -8.57 -1.14 -19.87
CA TYR A 206 -8.95 -2.46 -20.40
C TYR A 206 -10.37 -2.85 -19.99
N ALA A 207 -10.83 -2.39 -18.81
CA ALA A 207 -12.20 -2.58 -18.39
C ALA A 207 -13.15 -1.76 -19.30
N THR A 208 -14.39 -2.25 -19.47
CA THR A 208 -15.41 -1.57 -20.28
C THR A 208 -16.00 -0.33 -19.60
N LYS A 209 -15.62 -0.10 -18.36
CA LYS A 209 -16.03 1.02 -17.51
C LYS A 209 -14.81 1.71 -16.91
N THR A 210 -14.98 2.97 -16.54
CA THR A 210 -14.01 3.76 -15.79
C THR A 210 -14.38 3.82 -14.31
N MET A 211 -13.45 4.15 -13.44
CA MET A 211 -13.72 4.27 -12.01
C MET A 211 -14.82 5.29 -11.70
N PRO A 212 -14.89 6.47 -12.32
CA PRO A 212 -16.01 7.41 -12.13
C PRO A 212 -17.41 6.88 -12.48
N GLU A 213 -17.51 5.81 -13.30
CA GLU A 213 -18.79 5.17 -13.65
C GLU A 213 -19.21 4.08 -12.66
N VAL A 214 -18.29 3.60 -11.81
CA VAL A 214 -18.55 2.45 -10.94
C VAL A 214 -18.27 2.69 -9.46
N PHE A 215 -17.65 3.82 -9.10
CA PHE A 215 -17.20 4.12 -7.74
C PHE A 215 -18.31 4.12 -6.68
N ASP A 216 -19.55 4.39 -7.11
CA ASP A 216 -20.74 4.44 -6.26
C ASP A 216 -21.56 3.14 -6.28
N ARG A 217 -21.03 2.06 -6.82
CA ARG A 217 -21.71 0.75 -6.79
C ARG A 217 -21.49 0.02 -5.46
N THR A 218 -22.53 -0.64 -4.98
CA THR A 218 -22.42 -1.58 -3.87
C THR A 218 -21.74 -2.87 -4.30
N LEU A 219 -22.07 -3.37 -5.47
CA LEU A 219 -21.49 -4.56 -6.10
C LEU A 219 -20.68 -4.17 -7.34
N GLN A 220 -19.49 -4.69 -7.50
CA GLN A 220 -18.58 -4.35 -8.59
C GLN A 220 -19.23 -4.47 -9.98
N SER A 221 -19.93 -5.58 -10.22
CA SER A 221 -20.52 -5.92 -11.52
C SER A 221 -21.97 -5.42 -11.73
N ASN A 222 -22.62 -4.88 -10.69
CA ASN A 222 -24.02 -4.51 -10.73
C ASN A 222 -24.22 -2.99 -10.62
N VAL A 223 -25.09 -2.44 -11.45
CA VAL A 223 -25.42 -1.00 -11.43
C VAL A 223 -26.31 -0.60 -10.23
N SER A 224 -26.93 -1.56 -9.59
CA SER A 224 -27.86 -1.36 -8.44
C SER A 224 -27.68 -2.51 -7.44
N PRO A 225 -27.84 -2.25 -6.12
CA PRO A 225 -28.07 -0.94 -5.53
C PRO A 225 -26.82 -0.07 -5.55
N LEU A 226 -27.00 1.24 -5.47
CA LEU A 226 -25.90 2.18 -5.24
C LEU A 226 -25.44 2.12 -3.79
N TRP A 227 -24.18 2.44 -3.57
CA TRP A 227 -23.59 2.50 -2.24
C TRP A 227 -24.09 3.71 -1.45
N THR A 228 -24.46 3.47 -0.21
CA THR A 228 -24.82 4.54 0.73
C THR A 228 -23.59 5.04 1.43
N PHE A 229 -22.98 6.12 0.93
CA PHE A 229 -21.71 6.67 1.42
C PHE A 229 -21.72 7.00 2.92
N ALA A 230 -22.87 7.38 3.47
CA ALA A 230 -23.00 7.61 4.92
C ALA A 230 -22.82 6.35 5.78
N ALA A 231 -22.88 5.14 5.19
CA ALA A 231 -22.65 3.90 5.90
C ALA A 231 -21.15 3.69 6.26
N TYR A 232 -20.26 4.37 5.52
CA TYR A 232 -18.82 4.30 5.75
C TYR A 232 -18.17 5.61 5.31
N THR A 233 -17.69 6.38 6.27
CA THR A 233 -16.98 7.64 6.03
C THR A 233 -15.50 7.40 6.30
N PRO A 234 -14.62 7.42 5.27
CA PRO A 234 -13.19 7.25 5.44
C PRO A 234 -12.54 8.51 6.01
N ASP A 235 -11.49 8.32 6.81
CA ASP A 235 -10.58 9.37 7.24
C ASP A 235 -9.57 9.71 6.14
N ALA A 236 -9.15 8.68 5.38
CA ALA A 236 -8.30 8.87 4.21
C ALA A 236 -8.77 8.02 3.02
N VAL A 237 -8.62 8.60 1.83
CA VAL A 237 -8.93 7.96 0.54
C VAL A 237 -7.64 7.87 -0.28
N VAL A 238 -7.30 6.69 -0.77
CA VAL A 238 -6.18 6.49 -1.70
C VAL A 238 -6.72 6.24 -3.10
N ILE A 239 -6.22 7.00 -4.08
CA ILE A 239 -6.54 6.80 -5.50
C ILE A 239 -5.26 6.40 -6.21
N ASN A 240 -5.20 5.16 -6.70
CA ASN A 240 -4.08 4.63 -7.48
C ASN A 240 -4.60 4.14 -8.83
N LEU A 241 -4.74 5.06 -9.76
CA LEU A 241 -5.27 4.87 -11.12
C LEU A 241 -4.45 5.69 -12.11
N GLY A 242 -4.49 5.33 -13.39
CA GLY A 242 -3.84 6.02 -14.47
C GLY A 242 -2.92 5.13 -15.32
N ASP A 243 -2.43 4.02 -14.79
CA ASP A 243 -1.57 3.08 -15.52
C ASP A 243 -2.28 2.52 -16.75
N ASN A 244 -3.51 2.03 -16.57
CA ASN A 244 -4.33 1.50 -17.66
C ASN A 244 -4.68 2.57 -18.69
N ASP A 245 -4.90 3.80 -18.23
CA ASP A 245 -5.18 4.95 -19.10
C ASP A 245 -4.03 5.23 -20.06
N VAL A 246 -2.80 5.32 -19.54
CA VAL A 246 -1.60 5.56 -20.35
C VAL A 246 -1.36 4.42 -21.32
N ILE A 247 -1.47 3.16 -20.88
CA ILE A 247 -1.31 1.99 -21.76
C ILE A 247 -2.34 2.01 -22.90
N LYS A 248 -3.56 2.53 -22.64
CA LYS A 248 -4.62 2.67 -23.65
C LYS A 248 -4.55 3.99 -24.44
N GLY A 249 -3.45 4.73 -24.33
CA GLY A 249 -3.17 5.91 -25.15
C GLY A 249 -3.86 7.19 -24.70
N ALA A 250 -4.35 7.26 -23.45
CA ALA A 250 -4.86 8.51 -22.90
C ALA A 250 -3.73 9.52 -22.76
N THR A 251 -4.00 10.77 -23.12
CA THR A 251 -3.05 11.86 -22.94
C THR A 251 -2.96 12.26 -21.45
N LYS A 252 -1.85 12.89 -21.09
CA LYS A 252 -1.66 13.45 -19.74
C LYS A 252 -2.83 14.35 -19.34
N ASP A 253 -3.27 15.23 -20.24
CA ASP A 253 -4.37 16.19 -19.96
C ASP A 253 -5.72 15.49 -19.76
N GLN A 254 -5.98 14.42 -20.50
CA GLN A 254 -7.20 13.61 -20.31
C GLN A 254 -7.20 12.95 -18.93
N ILE A 255 -6.10 12.34 -18.52
CA ILE A 255 -5.95 11.71 -17.20
C ILE A 255 -6.08 12.75 -16.10
N LYS A 256 -5.36 13.88 -16.20
CA LYS A 256 -5.40 14.96 -15.21
C LYS A 256 -6.80 15.55 -15.06
N THR A 257 -7.48 15.79 -16.16
CA THR A 257 -8.84 16.35 -16.16
C THR A 257 -9.83 15.37 -15.52
N ALA A 258 -9.78 14.09 -15.90
CA ALA A 258 -10.64 13.06 -15.33
C ALA A 258 -10.39 12.87 -13.82
N MET A 259 -9.14 12.83 -13.40
CA MET A 259 -8.78 12.66 -11.98
C MET A 259 -9.22 13.85 -11.14
N ARG A 260 -8.98 15.10 -11.59
CA ARG A 260 -9.49 16.30 -10.89
C ARG A 260 -11.00 16.29 -10.76
N ALA A 261 -11.70 15.98 -11.85
CA ALA A 261 -13.18 15.87 -11.84
C ALA A 261 -13.66 14.78 -10.87
N PHE A 262 -12.99 13.64 -10.83
CA PHE A 262 -13.32 12.56 -9.90
C PHE A 262 -13.14 12.99 -8.44
N VAL A 263 -12.04 13.64 -8.10
CA VAL A 263 -11.80 14.17 -6.76
C VAL A 263 -12.82 15.25 -6.41
N SER A 264 -12.90 16.33 -7.20
CA SER A 264 -13.66 17.53 -6.83
C SER A 264 -15.18 17.35 -6.93
N SER A 265 -15.65 16.62 -7.95
CA SER A 265 -17.09 16.53 -8.26
C SER A 265 -17.74 15.22 -7.78
N ARG A 266 -16.95 14.17 -7.52
CA ARG A 266 -17.49 12.88 -7.08
C ARG A 266 -17.14 12.56 -5.62
N LEU A 267 -15.87 12.63 -5.25
CA LEU A 267 -15.43 12.19 -3.91
C LEU A 267 -15.58 13.28 -2.85
N ARG A 268 -15.12 14.50 -3.11
CA ARG A 268 -15.14 15.57 -2.11
C ARG A 268 -16.56 15.89 -1.59
N PRO A 269 -17.64 15.94 -2.41
CA PRO A 269 -18.99 16.13 -1.89
C PRO A 269 -19.48 15.01 -0.97
N ARG A 270 -18.91 13.81 -1.08
CA ARG A 270 -19.26 12.63 -0.26
C ARG A 270 -18.39 12.50 0.99
N TYR A 271 -17.13 12.94 0.88
CA TYR A 271 -16.11 12.84 1.90
C TYR A 271 -15.44 14.20 2.13
N PRO A 272 -16.17 15.20 2.65
CA PRO A 272 -15.67 16.58 2.74
C PRO A 272 -14.45 16.73 3.63
N ALA A 273 -14.29 15.89 4.66
CA ALA A 273 -13.19 15.94 5.61
C ALA A 273 -12.05 14.94 5.32
N ALA A 274 -12.26 13.95 4.44
CA ALA A 274 -11.26 12.91 4.19
C ALA A 274 -9.99 13.49 3.55
N HIS A 275 -8.83 13.01 3.99
CA HIS A 275 -7.57 13.29 3.31
C HIS A 275 -7.46 12.42 2.05
N ILE A 276 -7.34 13.03 0.87
CA ILE A 276 -7.24 12.31 -0.40
C ILE A 276 -5.77 12.21 -0.82
N VAL A 277 -5.30 11.00 -1.03
CA VAL A 277 -3.93 10.68 -1.47
C VAL A 277 -3.98 10.18 -2.91
N LEU A 278 -3.38 10.93 -3.83
CA LEU A 278 -3.18 10.52 -5.21
C LEU A 278 -1.87 9.73 -5.27
N ALA A 279 -1.97 8.43 -5.51
CA ALA A 279 -0.82 7.54 -5.58
C ALA A 279 -0.51 7.14 -7.03
N ALA A 280 0.74 7.26 -7.43
CA ALA A 280 1.24 6.73 -8.69
C ALA A 280 2.39 5.79 -8.45
N SER A 281 2.48 4.78 -9.27
CA SER A 281 3.63 3.88 -9.30
C SER A 281 4.37 4.03 -10.61
N TYR A 282 5.70 3.97 -10.51
CA TYR A 282 6.53 3.83 -11.69
C TYR A 282 6.40 2.41 -12.19
N GLY A 283 5.86 2.26 -13.33
CA GLY A 283 5.75 1.02 -14.03
C GLY A 283 5.89 1.29 -15.51
N TRP A 284 5.31 0.47 -16.28
CA TRP A 284 5.31 0.53 -17.73
C TRP A 284 4.79 1.85 -18.32
N SER A 285 4.11 2.68 -17.52
CA SER A 285 3.36 3.85 -17.99
C SER A 285 3.85 5.19 -17.47
N TYR A 286 4.55 5.22 -16.33
CA TYR A 286 5.04 6.47 -15.76
C TYR A 286 6.56 6.55 -15.85
N SER A 287 7.07 7.52 -16.59
CA SER A 287 8.46 7.92 -16.43
C SER A 287 8.62 8.76 -15.16
N GLU A 288 9.81 8.82 -14.57
CA GLU A 288 10.10 9.71 -13.44
C GLU A 288 9.77 11.19 -13.71
N SER A 289 9.78 11.59 -15.00
CA SER A 289 9.43 12.94 -15.45
C SER A 289 7.92 13.19 -15.54
N ALA A 290 7.09 12.16 -15.48
CA ALA A 290 5.65 12.28 -15.65
C ALA A 290 4.93 12.21 -14.29
N ASN A 291 5.09 13.22 -13.45
CA ASN A 291 4.44 13.26 -12.14
C ASN A 291 3.01 13.78 -12.23
N TYR A 292 2.14 13.02 -12.86
CA TYR A 292 0.73 13.41 -13.02
C TYR A 292 0.05 13.66 -11.68
N VAL A 293 0.23 12.77 -10.71
CA VAL A 293 -0.44 12.88 -9.41
C VAL A 293 0.04 14.08 -8.60
N GLY A 294 1.33 14.43 -8.67
CA GLY A 294 1.88 15.62 -8.03
C GLY A 294 1.32 16.92 -8.63
N GLU A 295 1.25 16.99 -9.96
CA GLU A 295 0.66 18.13 -10.65
C GLU A 295 -0.84 18.28 -10.33
N ILE A 296 -1.60 17.18 -10.33
CA ILE A 296 -3.03 17.16 -10.00
C ILE A 296 -3.24 17.61 -8.55
N ALA A 297 -2.44 17.12 -7.60
CA ALA A 297 -2.53 17.52 -6.21
C ALA A 297 -2.27 19.02 -6.04
N ALA A 298 -1.24 19.55 -6.70
CA ALA A 298 -0.93 20.98 -6.67
C ALA A 298 -2.06 21.84 -7.27
N GLU A 299 -2.67 21.40 -8.37
CA GLU A 299 -3.81 22.10 -8.99
C GLU A 299 -5.06 22.09 -8.10
N LEU A 300 -5.35 20.97 -7.42
CA LEU A 300 -6.47 20.88 -6.47
C LEU A 300 -6.23 21.75 -5.23
N GLN A 301 -5.00 21.79 -4.72
CA GLN A 301 -4.61 22.65 -3.60
C GLN A 301 -4.72 24.13 -3.99
N ALA A 302 -4.27 24.50 -5.18
CA ALA A 302 -4.43 25.87 -5.70
C ALA A 302 -5.91 26.27 -5.88
N ALA A 303 -6.78 25.29 -6.14
CA ALA A 303 -8.23 25.47 -6.19
C ALA A 303 -8.92 25.48 -4.81
N GLY A 304 -8.14 25.37 -3.70
CA GLY A 304 -8.64 25.46 -2.32
C GLY A 304 -8.85 24.12 -1.60
N ASP A 305 -8.61 22.97 -2.24
CA ASP A 305 -8.68 21.67 -1.57
C ASP A 305 -7.35 21.34 -0.89
N THR A 306 -7.17 21.79 0.35
CA THR A 306 -5.94 21.57 1.13
C THR A 306 -5.80 20.15 1.68
N ASN A 307 -6.85 19.33 1.61
CA ASN A 307 -6.86 17.95 2.08
C ASN A 307 -6.52 16.93 0.97
N VAL A 308 -5.70 17.34 0.01
CA VAL A 308 -5.19 16.48 -1.05
C VAL A 308 -3.67 16.44 -1.00
N SER A 309 -3.09 15.29 -1.20
CA SER A 309 -1.64 15.11 -1.36
C SER A 309 -1.34 14.06 -2.42
N SER A 310 -0.09 13.93 -2.79
CA SER A 310 0.36 12.89 -3.72
C SER A 310 1.52 12.10 -3.16
N VAL A 311 1.64 10.86 -3.59
CA VAL A 311 2.77 9.99 -3.26
C VAL A 311 3.13 9.14 -4.48
N ARG A 312 4.42 8.90 -4.64
CA ARG A 312 4.95 8.05 -5.71
C ARG A 312 5.42 6.74 -5.09
N MET A 313 5.05 5.64 -5.71
CA MET A 313 5.42 4.31 -5.26
C MET A 313 6.39 3.69 -6.27
N PRO A 314 7.58 3.24 -5.85
CA PRO A 314 8.57 2.67 -6.75
C PRO A 314 8.06 1.35 -7.35
N TRP A 315 8.67 0.99 -8.47
CA TRP A 315 8.40 -0.22 -9.22
C TRP A 315 9.69 -1.03 -9.38
N LEU A 316 9.61 -2.34 -9.17
CA LEU A 316 10.72 -3.24 -9.52
C LEU A 316 10.64 -3.62 -11.01
N SER A 317 11.72 -3.40 -11.74
CA SER A 317 11.78 -3.75 -13.15
C SER A 317 11.62 -5.26 -13.38
N GLY A 318 10.96 -5.64 -14.48
CA GLY A 318 10.77 -7.04 -14.85
C GLY A 318 9.56 -7.72 -14.19
N GLN A 319 8.75 -6.99 -13.43
CA GLN A 319 7.48 -7.47 -12.90
C GLN A 319 6.32 -6.97 -13.77
N GLU A 320 5.39 -7.84 -14.13
CA GLU A 320 4.16 -7.43 -14.82
C GLU A 320 3.09 -6.95 -13.85
N HIS A 321 2.96 -7.65 -12.70
CA HIS A 321 2.12 -7.27 -11.58
C HIS A 321 2.88 -7.48 -10.28
N ARG A 322 2.55 -6.68 -9.27
CA ARG A 322 3.25 -6.66 -7.99
C ARG A 322 2.98 -7.90 -7.17
N VAL A 323 4.05 -8.58 -6.81
CA VAL A 323 4.01 -9.68 -5.85
C VAL A 323 3.91 -9.15 -4.41
N TYR A 324 3.63 -10.04 -3.48
CA TYR A 324 3.37 -9.72 -2.08
C TYR A 324 4.40 -8.79 -1.43
N CYS A 325 5.68 -9.00 -1.67
CA CYS A 325 6.72 -8.16 -1.05
C CYS A 325 6.75 -6.73 -1.60
N GLU A 326 6.41 -6.51 -2.87
CA GLU A 326 6.24 -5.16 -3.43
C GLU A 326 4.98 -4.50 -2.90
N GLN A 327 3.90 -5.26 -2.76
CA GLN A 327 2.67 -4.80 -2.12
C GLN A 327 2.93 -4.32 -0.67
N ALA A 328 3.77 -5.06 0.08
CA ALA A 328 4.20 -4.66 1.42
C ALA A 328 5.02 -3.36 1.41
N GLY A 329 5.90 -3.20 0.42
CA GLY A 329 6.65 -1.96 0.22
C GLY A 329 5.76 -0.76 -0.08
N HIS A 330 4.77 -0.92 -0.93
CA HIS A 330 3.78 0.15 -1.22
C HIS A 330 2.96 0.50 0.02
N ALA A 331 2.57 -0.49 0.81
CA ALA A 331 1.88 -0.26 2.08
C ALA A 331 2.75 0.54 3.07
N ASN A 332 4.05 0.25 3.16
CA ASN A 332 5.00 1.00 4.00
C ASN A 332 5.06 2.47 3.58
N ILE A 333 5.20 2.74 2.27
CA ILE A 333 5.27 4.10 1.72
C ILE A 333 3.98 4.89 2.00
N LEU A 334 2.83 4.27 1.73
CA LEU A 334 1.53 4.89 2.00
C LEU A 334 1.31 5.12 3.49
N ALA A 335 1.70 4.17 4.35
CA ALA A 335 1.59 4.30 5.80
C ALA A 335 2.44 5.46 6.34
N ALA A 336 3.69 5.58 5.90
CA ALA A 336 4.57 6.69 6.25
C ALA A 336 4.03 8.05 5.76
N HIS A 337 3.33 8.05 4.61
CA HIS A 337 2.71 9.25 4.06
C HIS A 337 1.42 9.66 4.79
N ILE A 338 0.57 8.69 5.15
CA ILE A 338 -0.76 8.92 5.72
C ILE A 338 -0.71 9.15 7.24
N ALA A 339 0.09 8.37 7.97
CA ALA A 339 0.11 8.39 9.43
C ALA A 339 0.28 9.80 10.03
N PRO A 340 1.27 10.62 9.63
CA PRO A 340 1.44 11.96 10.19
C PRO A 340 0.25 12.89 9.90
N ARG A 341 -0.42 12.70 8.74
CA ARG A 341 -1.60 13.48 8.33
C ARG A 341 -2.84 13.15 9.14
N MET A 342 -2.87 11.94 9.71
CA MET A 342 -3.92 11.48 10.63
C MET A 342 -3.54 11.71 12.11
N GLY A 343 -2.42 12.40 12.38
CA GLY A 343 -1.93 12.59 13.75
C GLY A 343 -1.42 11.31 14.40
N LEU A 344 -1.05 10.31 13.60
CA LEU A 344 -0.53 9.03 14.06
C LEU A 344 1.00 9.00 13.99
N GLN A 345 1.61 8.19 14.84
CA GLN A 345 3.02 7.84 14.69
C GLN A 345 3.21 7.04 13.39
N THR A 346 4.28 7.30 12.66
CA THR A 346 4.66 6.49 11.51
C THR A 346 4.91 5.06 11.98
N PRO A 347 4.20 4.06 11.46
CA PRO A 347 4.36 2.68 11.91
C PRO A 347 5.72 2.12 11.47
N THR A 348 6.21 1.12 12.21
CA THR A 348 7.37 0.34 11.79
C THR A 348 7.05 -0.34 10.45
N PRO A 349 7.89 -0.17 9.42
CA PRO A 349 7.69 -0.80 8.13
C PRO A 349 7.60 -2.33 8.23
N SER A 350 6.76 -2.93 7.40
CA SER A 350 6.70 -4.38 7.28
C SER A 350 8.06 -4.94 6.82
N PRO A 351 8.65 -5.90 7.53
CA PRO A 351 9.92 -6.53 7.13
C PRO A 351 9.78 -7.41 5.88
N LEU A 352 8.54 -7.64 5.42
CA LEU A 352 8.24 -8.46 4.24
C LEU A 352 8.41 -7.68 2.92
N SER A 353 8.74 -6.38 3.00
CA SER A 353 8.98 -5.56 1.81
C SER A 353 10.26 -6.00 1.09
N CYS A 354 10.15 -6.22 -0.22
CA CYS A 354 11.32 -6.32 -1.11
C CYS A 354 11.61 -5.00 -1.85
N LEU A 355 10.78 -3.98 -1.63
CA LEU A 355 11.09 -2.64 -2.07
C LEU A 355 12.06 -1.99 -1.09
N PRO A 356 12.97 -1.17 -1.59
CA PRO A 356 13.75 -0.34 -0.69
C PRO A 356 12.78 0.51 0.16
N ASN A 357 13.13 0.70 1.41
CA ASN A 357 12.49 1.77 2.17
C ASN A 357 12.70 3.07 1.35
N PRO A 358 11.66 3.89 1.10
CA PRO A 358 11.78 5.11 0.29
C PRO A 358 12.85 6.08 0.79
N GLU A 359 13.32 5.87 1.99
CA GLU A 359 14.37 6.66 2.64
C GLU A 359 15.76 5.99 2.62
N THR A 360 15.90 4.82 1.99
CA THR A 360 17.17 4.09 1.94
C THR A 360 17.60 3.81 0.51
N VAL A 361 18.89 3.83 0.29
CA VAL A 361 19.48 3.39 -0.98
C VAL A 361 19.35 1.88 -1.13
N THR A 362 19.04 1.42 -2.34
CA THR A 362 19.03 0.00 -2.67
C THR A 362 20.43 -0.50 -2.94
N ASN A 363 20.69 -1.78 -2.62
CA ASN A 363 21.98 -2.39 -2.85
C ASN A 363 23.16 -1.51 -2.34
N GLY A 364 22.99 -0.93 -1.15
CA GLY A 364 24.03 -0.08 -0.53
C GLY A 364 25.32 -0.82 -0.27
N THR A 365 25.26 -2.13 -0.02
CA THR A 365 26.42 -3.02 0.15
C THR A 365 27.05 -3.48 -1.16
N LEU A 366 26.45 -3.14 -2.31
CA LEU A 366 26.96 -3.41 -3.67
C LEU A 366 27.11 -4.90 -4.03
N GLU A 367 26.46 -5.80 -3.31
CA GLU A 367 26.62 -7.26 -3.48
C GLU A 367 25.87 -7.86 -4.68
N ARG A 368 25.01 -7.09 -5.35
CA ARG A 368 24.29 -7.55 -6.55
C ARG A 368 25.14 -7.39 -7.82
N ASP A 369 24.84 -8.23 -8.82
CA ASP A 369 25.74 -8.54 -9.95
C ASP A 369 26.01 -7.43 -10.96
N THR A 370 25.29 -6.32 -10.94
CA THR A 370 25.49 -5.27 -11.94
C THR A 370 25.41 -3.87 -11.35
N LEU A 371 26.38 -3.02 -11.74
CA LEU A 371 26.16 -1.56 -11.74
C LEU A 371 25.44 -1.24 -13.02
N PRO A 372 24.20 -0.83 -13.03
CA PRO A 372 23.55 -0.48 -14.27
C PRO A 372 24.06 0.85 -14.80
N SER A 373 24.37 0.85 -16.08
CA SER A 373 24.36 2.07 -16.89
C SER A 373 22.91 2.54 -17.17
N ASP A 374 21.90 1.73 -16.79
CA ASP A 374 20.48 1.97 -17.06
C ASP A 374 19.70 2.16 -15.75
N PRO A 375 18.77 3.15 -15.69
CA PRO A 375 18.02 3.51 -14.49
C PRO A 375 17.08 2.44 -13.91
N GLY A 376 16.99 1.26 -14.50
CA GLY A 376 16.01 0.23 -14.14
C GLY A 376 16.46 -0.85 -13.16
N ALA A 377 17.76 -1.10 -12.99
CA ALA A 377 18.25 -2.16 -12.11
C ALA A 377 19.08 -1.59 -10.96
N ASP A 378 18.79 -2.00 -9.72
CA ASP A 378 19.49 -1.68 -8.46
C ASP A 378 19.64 -0.20 -8.08
N GLY A 379 19.11 0.75 -8.86
CA GLY A 379 19.04 2.17 -8.52
C GLY A 379 20.34 2.96 -8.60
N TRP A 380 21.51 2.34 -8.74
CA TRP A 380 22.80 3.03 -8.85
C TRP A 380 23.11 3.45 -10.26
N ARG A 381 23.58 4.69 -10.42
CA ARG A 381 24.06 5.26 -11.68
C ARG A 381 25.51 5.69 -11.55
N THR A 382 26.29 5.49 -12.61
CA THR A 382 27.67 5.98 -12.69
C THR A 382 27.77 7.17 -13.62
N PHE A 383 28.73 8.06 -13.33
CA PHE A 383 29.06 9.19 -14.19
C PHE A 383 30.57 9.42 -14.21
N VAL A 384 31.12 9.64 -15.38
CA VAL A 384 32.56 9.82 -15.56
C VAL A 384 32.83 10.90 -16.58
N SER A 385 33.90 11.67 -16.42
CA SER A 385 34.39 12.59 -17.48
C SER A 385 35.53 11.99 -18.32
N ARG A 386 36.44 11.26 -17.69
CA ARG A 386 37.58 10.60 -18.37
C ARG A 386 37.96 9.25 -17.76
N GLY A 387 37.30 8.85 -16.70
CA GLY A 387 37.68 7.71 -15.89
C GLY A 387 36.80 6.49 -16.07
N THR A 388 36.77 5.68 -15.05
CA THR A 388 35.90 4.49 -14.93
C THR A 388 35.27 4.43 -13.55
N ALA A 389 34.04 3.89 -13.50
CA ALA A 389 33.41 3.44 -12.25
C ALA A 389 33.03 1.98 -12.49
N VAL A 390 33.64 1.08 -11.74
CA VAL A 390 33.57 -0.37 -12.00
C VAL A 390 33.29 -1.13 -10.71
N LEU A 391 32.38 -2.08 -10.76
CA LEU A 391 32.12 -3.03 -9.67
C LEU A 391 33.24 -4.08 -9.67
N LEU A 392 33.91 -4.24 -8.55
CA LEU A 392 34.98 -5.19 -8.34
C LEU A 392 34.65 -6.16 -7.22
N SER A 393 35.25 -7.34 -7.27
CA SER A 393 35.26 -8.32 -6.18
C SER A 393 36.62 -8.32 -5.46
N GLY A 394 36.60 -8.49 -4.12
CA GLY A 394 37.86 -8.53 -3.35
C GLY A 394 37.66 -8.10 -1.90
N SER A 395 38.62 -7.34 -1.39
CA SER A 395 38.63 -6.85 -0.01
C SER A 395 37.63 -5.69 0.16
N ALA A 396 36.33 -5.97 0.08
CA ALA A 396 35.24 -5.02 0.35
C ALA A 396 35.23 -4.63 1.85
N GLN A 397 34.49 -3.57 2.18
CA GLN A 397 34.22 -3.20 3.58
C GLN A 397 33.16 -4.12 4.18
N SER A 398 32.17 -4.49 3.36
CA SER A 398 31.11 -5.43 3.71
C SER A 398 30.91 -6.40 2.54
N GLY A 399 30.70 -7.68 2.83
CA GLY A 399 30.53 -8.69 1.79
C GLY A 399 31.77 -8.95 0.94
N ALA A 400 31.59 -9.02 -0.38
CA ALA A 400 32.66 -9.39 -1.31
C ALA A 400 32.89 -8.38 -2.44
N ARG A 401 32.10 -7.31 -2.54
CA ARG A 401 32.10 -6.38 -3.66
C ARG A 401 32.21 -4.91 -3.24
N TYR A 402 32.79 -4.11 -4.11
CA TYR A 402 32.89 -2.66 -3.96
C TYR A 402 32.99 -2.00 -5.32
N VAL A 403 32.72 -0.69 -5.41
CA VAL A 403 32.91 0.08 -6.63
C VAL A 403 34.24 0.83 -6.59
N GLN A 404 35.03 0.69 -7.63
CA GLN A 404 36.22 1.50 -7.82
C GLN A 404 35.92 2.68 -8.74
N LEU A 405 36.16 3.88 -8.24
CA LEU A 405 36.09 5.15 -8.96
C LEU A 405 37.51 5.57 -9.36
N ASN A 406 37.80 5.53 -10.67
CA ASN A 406 39.10 5.92 -11.22
C ASN A 406 38.93 7.14 -12.16
N PRO A 407 39.26 8.35 -11.72
CA PRO A 407 38.94 9.58 -12.46
C PRO A 407 39.86 9.86 -13.66
N LYS A 408 41.06 9.25 -13.76
CA LYS A 408 42.06 9.45 -14.86
C LYS A 408 42.25 10.93 -15.26
N GLY A 409 42.41 11.82 -14.27
CA GLY A 409 42.59 13.26 -14.49
C GLY A 409 41.30 14.06 -14.75
N GLY A 410 40.14 13.43 -14.61
CA GLY A 410 38.84 14.06 -14.58
C GLY A 410 38.08 13.75 -13.27
N TYR A 411 36.85 13.30 -13.38
CA TYR A 411 36.10 12.77 -12.27
C TYR A 411 35.45 11.42 -12.62
N ALA A 412 35.21 10.60 -11.59
CA ALA A 412 34.41 9.40 -11.66
C ALA A 412 33.53 9.35 -10.40
N GLY A 413 32.29 8.99 -10.57
CA GLY A 413 31.34 8.94 -9.46
C GLY A 413 30.20 7.98 -9.68
N MET A 414 29.44 7.78 -8.61
CA MET A 414 28.21 7.03 -8.61
C MET A 414 27.17 7.72 -7.72
N TYR A 415 25.90 7.54 -8.03
CA TYR A 415 24.81 8.07 -7.23
C TYR A 415 23.57 7.20 -7.28
N GLN A 416 22.76 7.35 -6.27
CA GLN A 416 21.37 6.89 -6.25
C GLN A 416 20.47 8.03 -5.78
N ALA A 417 19.27 8.12 -6.36
CA ALA A 417 18.28 9.09 -5.98
C ALA A 417 17.06 8.40 -5.33
N THR A 418 16.48 9.07 -4.36
CA THR A 418 15.16 8.74 -3.82
C THR A 418 14.31 10.02 -3.76
N ASP A 419 13.01 9.87 -3.51
CA ASP A 419 12.14 11.03 -3.35
C ASP A 419 12.49 11.80 -2.08
N ALA A 420 12.46 13.13 -2.18
CA ALA A 420 12.74 14.04 -1.07
C ALA A 420 11.44 14.50 -0.40
N ILE A 421 11.45 14.55 0.91
CA ILE A 421 10.36 15.17 1.69
C ILE A 421 10.84 16.54 2.17
N PRO A 422 10.30 17.66 1.65
CA PRO A 422 10.71 19.00 2.06
C PRO A 422 10.60 19.21 3.58
N GLY A 423 11.66 19.78 4.16
CA GLY A 423 11.73 20.04 5.59
C GLY A 423 12.31 18.90 6.43
N ARG A 424 12.43 17.71 5.88
CA ARG A 424 13.02 16.54 6.57
C ARG A 424 14.54 16.54 6.51
N TRP A 425 15.18 15.94 7.50
CA TRP A 425 16.62 15.72 7.51
C TRP A 425 16.96 14.40 6.83
N TYR A 426 18.03 14.39 6.06
CA TYR A 426 18.63 13.18 5.51
C TYR A 426 20.12 13.12 5.88
N THR A 427 20.59 11.91 6.19
CA THR A 427 22.00 11.62 6.41
C THR A 427 22.44 10.55 5.42
N ALA A 428 23.39 10.88 4.58
CA ALA A 428 24.07 9.93 3.72
C ALA A 428 25.36 9.46 4.39
N SER A 429 25.68 8.17 4.23
CA SER A 429 26.96 7.59 4.62
C SER A 429 27.54 6.73 3.50
N ALA A 430 28.86 6.62 3.47
CA ALA A 430 29.59 5.71 2.60
C ALA A 430 30.91 5.29 3.26
N TRP A 431 31.36 4.08 3.00
CA TRP A 431 32.71 3.68 3.31
C TRP A 431 33.60 3.89 2.10
N LEU A 432 34.73 4.58 2.31
CA LEU A 432 35.65 5.01 1.29
C LEU A 432 37.07 4.60 1.67
N ARG A 433 37.87 4.16 0.69
CA ARG A 433 39.31 3.99 0.84
C ARG A 433 40.04 4.38 -0.44
N LYS A 434 41.31 4.72 -0.32
CA LYS A 434 42.21 4.97 -1.44
C LYS A 434 42.86 3.66 -1.87
N SER A 435 42.71 3.27 -3.13
CA SER A 435 43.26 2.03 -3.67
C SER A 435 44.40 2.22 -4.66
N GLY A 436 44.82 3.47 -4.96
CA GLY A 436 45.90 3.78 -5.88
C GLY A 436 46.79 4.91 -5.40
N SER A 437 47.93 5.10 -6.13
CA SER A 437 48.84 6.21 -5.94
C SER A 437 48.34 7.42 -6.70
N GLY A 438 47.74 8.39 -6.09
CA GLY A 438 47.28 9.61 -6.71
C GLY A 438 46.96 10.64 -5.64
N THR A 439 47.01 11.94 -6.04
CA THR A 439 46.61 13.06 -5.19
C THR A 439 45.26 13.55 -5.67
N GLY A 440 44.19 13.15 -5.06
CA GLY A 440 42.85 13.59 -5.35
C GLY A 440 41.96 13.44 -4.16
N THR A 441 40.73 13.92 -4.24
CA THR A 441 39.78 13.92 -3.15
C THR A 441 38.63 12.95 -3.40
N ALA A 442 38.25 12.27 -2.34
CA ALA A 442 36.96 11.58 -2.27
C ALA A 442 35.94 12.52 -1.66
N ARG A 443 34.76 12.59 -2.25
CA ARG A 443 33.64 13.38 -1.73
C ARG A 443 32.43 12.52 -1.60
N LEU A 444 31.73 12.67 -0.49
CA LEU A 444 30.36 12.21 -0.32
C LEU A 444 29.45 13.44 -0.34
N ARG A 445 28.44 13.41 -1.21
CA ARG A 445 27.50 14.52 -1.37
C ARG A 445 26.09 14.03 -1.09
N LEU A 446 25.33 14.92 -0.49
CA LEU A 446 23.87 14.83 -0.36
C LEU A 446 23.30 15.98 -1.19
N GLU A 447 22.73 15.66 -2.35
CA GLU A 447 22.20 16.64 -3.29
C GLU A 447 20.67 16.68 -3.20
N PHE A 448 20.10 17.88 -3.16
CA PHE A 448 18.67 18.12 -3.23
C PHE A 448 18.34 18.73 -4.61
N ARG A 449 17.41 18.06 -5.31
CA ARG A 449 17.12 18.41 -6.70
C ARG A 449 15.62 18.62 -6.90
N ASP A 450 15.27 19.51 -7.85
CA ASP A 450 13.89 19.73 -8.28
C ASP A 450 13.37 18.57 -9.17
N GLN A 451 12.13 18.69 -9.59
CA GLN A 451 11.48 17.72 -10.47
C GLN A 451 12.21 17.53 -11.82
N ALA A 452 12.79 18.60 -12.35
CA ALA A 452 13.55 18.60 -13.60
C ALA A 452 15.00 18.14 -13.41
N GLN A 453 15.36 17.66 -12.21
CA GLN A 453 16.70 17.19 -11.82
C GLN A 453 17.75 18.32 -11.71
N ASN A 454 17.35 19.60 -11.68
CA ASN A 454 18.27 20.69 -11.40
C ASN A 454 18.66 20.67 -9.92
N LEU A 455 19.92 21.01 -9.64
CA LEU A 455 20.42 21.11 -8.27
C LEU A 455 19.83 22.36 -7.58
N ILE A 456 19.12 22.14 -6.45
CA ILE A 456 18.64 23.21 -5.58
C ILE A 456 19.72 23.55 -4.56
N SER A 457 20.25 22.52 -3.87
CA SER A 457 21.34 22.65 -2.92
C SER A 457 22.07 21.33 -2.72
N GLU A 458 23.25 21.38 -2.13
CA GLU A 458 24.01 20.20 -1.74
C GLU A 458 24.72 20.40 -0.41
N GLN A 459 24.97 19.29 0.28
CA GLN A 459 25.89 19.18 1.39
C GLN A 459 27.04 18.28 0.95
N VAL A 460 28.26 18.65 1.28
CA VAL A 460 29.46 17.94 0.83
C VAL A 460 30.39 17.70 2.01
N VAL A 461 30.88 16.47 2.12
CA VAL A 461 32.03 16.15 2.98
C VAL A 461 33.18 15.63 2.13
N THR A 462 34.37 16.07 2.46
CA THR A 462 35.62 15.61 1.82
C THR A 462 36.44 14.91 2.90
N PRO A 463 36.23 13.61 3.13
CA PRO A 463 36.94 12.89 4.16
C PRO A 463 38.42 12.74 3.81
N LEU A 464 39.26 12.69 4.83
CA LEU A 464 40.66 12.31 4.67
C LEU A 464 40.71 10.77 4.50
N VAL A 465 40.90 10.30 3.25
CA VAL A 465 40.83 8.89 2.92
C VAL A 465 42.25 8.30 2.77
N GLY A 466 42.54 7.31 3.60
CA GLY A 466 43.76 6.48 3.52
C GLY A 466 43.50 5.16 2.77
N THR A 467 44.42 4.20 2.94
CA THR A 467 44.29 2.84 2.39
C THR A 467 43.36 1.94 3.20
N ALA A 468 43.03 2.33 4.42
CA ALA A 468 42.00 1.68 5.23
C ALA A 468 40.63 2.24 4.93
N TRP A 469 39.59 1.42 5.05
CA TRP A 469 38.21 1.84 4.93
C TRP A 469 37.86 2.90 5.99
N THR A 470 37.35 4.03 5.54
CA THR A 470 36.93 5.17 6.38
C THR A 470 35.50 5.52 6.09
N GLN A 471 34.68 5.64 7.12
CA GLN A 471 33.29 6.06 6.96
C GLN A 471 33.20 7.58 6.81
N ALA A 472 32.48 8.02 5.77
CA ALA A 472 32.08 9.40 5.57
C ALA A 472 30.60 9.55 5.89
N LEU A 473 30.22 10.68 6.49
CA LEU A 473 28.82 11.03 6.76
C LEU A 473 28.58 12.48 6.34
N VAL A 474 27.41 12.73 5.77
CA VAL A 474 26.93 14.08 5.43
C VAL A 474 25.44 14.18 5.69
N SER A 475 25.00 15.24 6.36
CA SER A 475 23.59 15.45 6.68
C SER A 475 23.11 16.80 6.14
N GLY A 476 21.84 16.86 5.79
CA GLY A 476 21.22 18.10 5.32
C GLY A 476 19.70 18.06 5.43
N ARG A 477 19.11 19.24 5.61
CA ARG A 477 17.66 19.40 5.59
C ARG A 477 17.18 19.70 4.18
N VAL A 478 16.14 19.00 3.74
CA VAL A 478 15.58 19.15 2.39
C VAL A 478 14.95 20.54 2.23
N PRO A 479 15.43 21.35 1.27
CA PRO A 479 14.82 22.63 0.95
C PRO A 479 13.42 22.51 0.36
N ALA A 480 12.63 23.58 0.46
CA ALA A 480 11.38 23.70 -0.28
C ALA A 480 11.64 23.58 -1.80
N GLY A 481 10.72 22.95 -2.52
CA GLY A 481 10.85 22.74 -3.96
C GLY A 481 11.69 21.52 -4.36
N SER A 482 12.30 20.83 -3.38
CA SER A 482 13.03 19.59 -3.66
C SER A 482 12.08 18.43 -3.94
N TRP A 483 12.44 17.64 -4.93
CA TRP A 483 11.73 16.43 -5.35
C TRP A 483 12.55 15.17 -5.12
N HIS A 484 13.87 15.31 -5.21
CA HIS A 484 14.79 14.20 -5.07
C HIS A 484 15.91 14.56 -4.11
N VAL A 485 16.32 13.56 -3.32
CA VAL A 485 17.58 13.55 -2.60
C VAL A 485 18.48 12.50 -3.24
N ARG A 486 19.75 12.87 -3.52
CA ARG A 486 20.76 11.95 -4.04
C ARG A 486 21.88 11.78 -3.05
N VAL A 487 22.29 10.54 -2.85
CA VAL A 487 23.59 10.23 -2.28
C VAL A 487 24.58 10.04 -3.43
N VAL A 488 25.68 10.77 -3.40
CA VAL A 488 26.67 10.80 -4.48
C VAL A 488 28.04 10.57 -3.89
N ALA A 489 28.71 9.51 -4.36
CA ALA A 489 30.14 9.31 -4.09
C ALA A 489 30.93 9.68 -5.35
N VAL A 490 31.96 10.53 -5.21
CA VAL A 490 32.76 10.99 -6.33
C VAL A 490 34.24 11.07 -5.99
N SER A 491 35.07 10.68 -6.94
CA SER A 491 36.52 10.91 -6.92
C SER A 491 36.88 11.94 -7.97
N ASP A 492 37.68 12.93 -7.56
CA ASP A 492 38.21 14.00 -8.42
C ASP A 492 39.71 13.82 -8.68
N SER A 493 40.13 14.23 -9.84
CA SER A 493 41.51 14.60 -10.22
C SER A 493 42.66 13.67 -9.79
N GLY A 494 42.50 12.34 -9.90
CA GLY A 494 43.63 11.43 -9.88
C GLY A 494 43.69 10.42 -8.73
N ALA A 495 42.90 10.55 -7.68
CA ALA A 495 42.82 9.52 -6.67
C ALA A 495 41.90 8.38 -7.13
N VAL A 496 42.38 7.14 -7.05
CA VAL A 496 41.52 5.96 -7.22
C VAL A 496 40.89 5.65 -5.86
N ILE A 497 39.55 5.70 -5.81
CA ILE A 497 38.79 5.54 -4.58
C ILE A 497 37.88 4.32 -4.72
N ASP A 498 37.97 3.43 -3.75
CA ASP A 498 36.98 2.37 -3.59
C ASP A 498 35.85 2.86 -2.69
N VAL A 499 34.64 2.51 -3.04
CA VAL A 499 33.38 2.89 -2.37
C VAL A 499 32.60 1.64 -2.03
N ASP A 500 32.06 1.58 -0.82
CA ASP A 500 31.24 0.46 -0.37
C ASP A 500 30.25 0.93 0.71
N THR A 501 29.25 0.11 0.96
CA THR A 501 28.26 0.26 2.04
C THR A 501 27.70 1.69 2.13
N LEU A 502 27.06 2.11 1.04
CA LEU A 502 26.38 3.40 1.00
C LEU A 502 25.00 3.27 1.67
N ALA A 503 24.64 4.27 2.44
CA ALA A 503 23.33 4.34 3.07
C ALA A 503 22.78 5.77 3.02
N LEU A 504 21.46 5.87 3.03
CA LEU A 504 20.71 7.11 3.19
C LEU A 504 19.64 6.86 4.26
N ALA A 505 19.64 7.66 5.30
CA ALA A 505 18.67 7.59 6.38
C ALA A 505 17.96 8.95 6.49
N ALA A 506 16.65 8.93 6.65
CA ALA A 506 15.89 10.13 6.99
C ALA A 506 15.64 10.20 8.49
N SER A 507 15.57 11.41 9.02
CA SER A 507 15.15 11.72 10.38
C SER A 507 14.26 12.96 10.39
N ASP A 508 13.40 13.06 11.36
CA ASP A 508 12.50 14.20 11.56
C ASP A 508 13.25 15.43 12.05
#